data_10a067a27cb54e14a979ade8c440666a
#
_entry.id   10a067a27cb54e14a979ade8c440666a
#
_cell.length_a   1.000
_cell.length_b   1.000
_cell.length_c   1.000
_cell.angle_alpha   90.00
_cell.angle_beta   90.00
_cell.angle_gamma   90.00
#
_symmetry.space_group_name_H-M   'P 1'
#
loop_
_entity.id
_entity.type
_entity.pdbx_description
1 polymer ?
#
loop_
_entity_poly.entity_id
_entity_poly.type
_entity_poly.pdbx_seq_one_letter_code
_entity_poly.pdbx_strand_id
1 'polypeptide(L)'
;MNKNQKQVEKAHLNLEKEALKELKATYQKALGDIEDRVKTLQSDEMLESKIRQLNYQKALETQVSGILDVLKTDNTITINKYLTKAYENGFIGTLYNMQNEEIPLALGIDQKQVLTSISKKIENMTFADREDKNMNDFKKKIKAEITRGIANNSKYNEIARQLDLVTKEGVNSSYRITRTEMGRVSQESKYDCMLRAKKNGADIVKQWDSTMDHRTRESHSKLDGQVKELDEPFEIDGMKAMYPMGFGIAAMDINCRCVVLERARWAVEDELEGKSSFTKAVRNKDGNVTINTFDAKTYKEFKEKFFKYEKIKEDFANSVLKDKAGNLLLLYHGSPNANIKSFDIGMAGKNVSSGEKGLFFTNNIKFADDFSYERIQTESIFVEKKGAKGKVYEAHLNMEKPLDLTNLTKEDAEKIYEFSEEKLFTPEQIMQLGKKNNQILKTEIEFSKLKEMGYDGLIAKIDDETIEYVVLDGKQIKLLN
;
A
#
# COMPACT_ATOMS: atom_id res chain seq x y z
N MET A 1 20.59 -5.15 9.13
CA MET A 1 19.28 -4.42 9.29
C MET A 1 19.33 -3.37 10.37
N ASN A 2 18.88 -2.12 10.07
CA ASN A 2 18.67 -1.04 11.06
C ASN A 2 17.36 -1.25 11.88
N LYS A 3 17.07 -0.31 12.84
CA LYS A 3 15.90 -0.41 13.74
C LYS A 3 14.57 -0.42 12.96
N ASN A 4 14.44 0.36 11.90
CA ASN A 4 13.21 0.51 11.13
C ASN A 4 12.97 -0.71 10.25
N GLN A 5 14.01 -1.19 9.56
CA GLN A 5 13.98 -2.44 8.80
C GLN A 5 13.58 -3.64 9.67
N LYS A 6 14.05 -3.70 10.93
CA LYS A 6 13.62 -4.73 11.90
C LYS A 6 12.14 -4.63 12.27
N GLN A 7 11.53 -3.43 12.30
CA GLN A 7 10.09 -3.29 12.53
C GLN A 7 9.28 -3.86 11.36
N VAL A 8 9.69 -3.58 10.12
CA VAL A 8 9.05 -4.10 8.91
C VAL A 8 9.13 -5.61 8.85
N GLU A 9 10.31 -6.18 9.13
CA GLU A 9 10.51 -7.62 9.14
C GLU A 9 9.70 -8.31 10.25
N LYS A 10 9.64 -7.72 11.44
CA LYS A 10 8.76 -8.21 12.52
C LYS A 10 7.28 -8.21 12.11
N ALA A 11 6.83 -7.19 11.36
CA ALA A 11 5.47 -7.17 10.84
C ALA A 11 5.23 -8.30 9.81
N HIS A 12 6.19 -8.57 8.93
CA HIS A 12 6.15 -9.72 8.01
C HIS A 12 6.02 -11.05 8.75
N LEU A 13 6.87 -11.29 9.76
CA LEU A 13 6.83 -12.50 10.56
C LEU A 13 5.52 -12.67 11.34
N ASN A 14 4.88 -11.57 11.75
CA ASN A 14 3.56 -11.63 12.39
C ASN A 14 2.47 -12.02 11.37
N LEU A 15 2.51 -11.47 10.14
CA LEU A 15 1.60 -11.89 9.05
C LEU A 15 1.76 -13.38 8.74
N GLU A 16 3.00 -13.88 8.70
CA GLU A 16 3.27 -15.32 8.54
C GLU A 16 2.61 -16.14 9.64
N LYS A 17 2.80 -15.76 10.91
CA LYS A 17 2.17 -16.46 12.05
C LYS A 17 0.64 -16.47 11.97
N GLU A 18 0.02 -15.36 11.57
CA GLU A 18 -1.42 -15.26 11.36
C GLU A 18 -1.89 -16.20 10.24
N ALA A 19 -1.21 -16.20 9.09
CA ALA A 19 -1.52 -17.10 7.99
C ALA A 19 -1.46 -18.57 8.42
N LEU A 20 -0.40 -18.97 9.11
CA LEU A 20 -0.24 -20.33 9.60
C LEU A 20 -1.29 -20.72 10.63
N LYS A 21 -1.73 -19.77 11.47
CA LYS A 21 -2.82 -20.01 12.43
C LYS A 21 -4.16 -20.23 11.73
N GLU A 22 -4.47 -19.41 10.72
CA GLU A 22 -5.71 -19.59 9.93
C GLU A 22 -5.69 -20.92 9.17
N LEU A 23 -4.59 -21.27 8.49
CA LEU A 23 -4.44 -22.56 7.81
C LEU A 23 -4.61 -23.75 8.78
N LYS A 24 -4.00 -23.68 9.96
CA LYS A 24 -4.19 -24.74 10.98
C LYS A 24 -5.66 -24.90 11.35
N ALA A 25 -6.39 -23.81 11.51
CA ALA A 25 -7.80 -23.85 11.87
C ALA A 25 -8.67 -24.49 10.76
N THR A 26 -8.39 -24.22 9.47
CA THR A 26 -9.11 -24.86 8.36
C THR A 26 -8.88 -26.36 8.30
N TYR A 27 -7.63 -26.82 8.51
CA TYR A 27 -7.31 -28.23 8.59
C TYR A 27 -7.96 -28.92 9.81
N GLN A 28 -7.95 -28.28 10.97
CA GLN A 28 -8.59 -28.83 12.19
C GLN A 28 -10.10 -28.95 12.03
N LYS A 29 -10.75 -27.98 11.40
CA LYS A 29 -12.17 -28.06 11.07
C LYS A 29 -12.45 -29.23 10.14
N ALA A 30 -11.70 -29.35 9.05
CA ALA A 30 -11.88 -30.44 8.10
C ALA A 30 -11.63 -31.82 8.75
N LEU A 31 -10.63 -31.94 9.64
CA LEU A 31 -10.39 -33.16 10.42
C LEU A 31 -11.58 -33.50 11.30
N GLY A 32 -12.12 -32.55 12.06
CA GLY A 32 -13.32 -32.76 12.92
C GLY A 32 -14.52 -33.22 12.09
N ASP A 33 -14.78 -32.56 10.94
CA ASP A 33 -15.88 -32.93 10.03
C ASP A 33 -15.70 -34.38 9.50
N ILE A 34 -14.46 -34.79 9.20
CA ILE A 34 -14.15 -36.17 8.75
C ILE A 34 -14.32 -37.18 9.89
N GLU A 35 -13.81 -36.84 11.08
CA GLU A 35 -13.93 -37.70 12.28
C GLU A 35 -15.40 -37.96 12.65
N ASP A 36 -16.24 -36.92 12.58
CA ASP A 36 -17.69 -37.07 12.84
C ASP A 36 -18.35 -38.01 11.83
N ARG A 37 -17.94 -37.96 10.53
CA ARG A 37 -18.44 -38.89 9.50
C ARG A 37 -17.98 -40.33 9.78
N VAL A 38 -16.72 -40.53 10.16
CA VAL A 38 -16.19 -41.84 10.49
C VAL A 38 -16.86 -42.41 11.77
N LYS A 39 -17.11 -41.56 12.77
CA LYS A 39 -17.78 -41.95 14.03
C LYS A 39 -19.23 -42.40 13.81
N THR A 40 -19.97 -41.66 12.96
CA THR A 40 -21.35 -42.03 12.59
C THR A 40 -21.42 -43.41 11.96
N LEU A 41 -20.37 -43.80 11.22
CA LEU A 41 -20.23 -45.13 10.63
C LEU A 41 -20.18 -46.27 11.62
N GLN A 42 -19.45 -46.09 12.71
CA GLN A 42 -19.21 -47.17 13.67
C GLN A 42 -20.36 -47.37 14.67
N SER A 43 -21.29 -46.38 14.73
CA SER A 43 -22.50 -46.50 15.57
C SER A 43 -23.63 -47.34 14.93
N ASP A 44 -23.55 -47.60 13.60
CA ASP A 44 -24.53 -48.42 12.91
C ASP A 44 -24.17 -49.93 13.03
N GLU A 45 -24.83 -50.67 13.89
CA GLU A 45 -24.73 -52.14 14.04
C GLU A 45 -25.07 -52.95 12.75
N MET A 46 -25.25 -52.27 11.63
CA MET A 46 -25.81 -52.85 10.38
C MET A 46 -24.75 -53.30 9.35
N LEU A 47 -23.48 -53.49 9.71
CA LEU A 47 -22.41 -53.80 8.75
C LEU A 47 -22.08 -55.28 8.57
N GLU A 48 -23.05 -56.16 8.75
CA GLU A 48 -22.82 -57.62 8.59
C GLU A 48 -22.59 -58.09 7.13
N SER A 49 -22.98 -57.31 6.12
CA SER A 49 -22.78 -57.69 4.72
C SER A 49 -21.65 -56.91 4.04
N LYS A 50 -20.72 -57.60 3.38
CA LYS A 50 -19.62 -57.02 2.61
C LYS A 50 -20.10 -56.02 1.53
N ILE A 51 -21.30 -56.22 0.99
CA ILE A 51 -21.89 -55.33 -0.01
C ILE A 51 -22.32 -54.00 0.62
N ARG A 52 -22.90 -54.03 1.82
CA ARG A 52 -23.27 -52.82 2.56
C ARG A 52 -22.03 -52.06 3.01
N GLN A 53 -21.00 -52.77 3.50
CA GLN A 53 -19.70 -52.19 3.84
C GLN A 53 -19.09 -51.44 2.63
N LEU A 54 -19.10 -52.03 1.43
CA LEU A 54 -18.56 -51.43 0.21
C LEU A 54 -19.35 -50.19 -0.24
N ASN A 55 -20.68 -50.24 -0.22
CA ASN A 55 -21.54 -49.13 -0.57
C ASN A 55 -21.37 -47.96 0.39
N TYR A 56 -21.24 -48.27 1.68
CA TYR A 56 -21.04 -47.32 2.74
C TYR A 56 -19.65 -46.65 2.64
N GLN A 57 -18.61 -47.44 2.37
CA GLN A 57 -17.26 -46.91 2.11
C GLN A 57 -17.24 -45.93 0.94
N LYS A 58 -17.93 -46.27 -0.17
CA LYS A 58 -18.03 -45.35 -1.30
C LYS A 58 -18.76 -44.03 -0.96
N ALA A 59 -19.86 -44.13 -0.19
CA ALA A 59 -20.57 -42.92 0.28
C ALA A 59 -19.71 -42.05 1.17
N LEU A 60 -18.96 -42.66 2.11
CA LEU A 60 -18.02 -41.95 2.95
C LEU A 60 -16.88 -41.30 2.18
N GLU A 61 -16.27 -42.03 1.25
CA GLU A 61 -15.21 -41.49 0.38
C GLU A 61 -15.69 -40.25 -0.40
N THR A 62 -16.95 -40.26 -0.84
CA THR A 62 -17.57 -39.13 -1.55
C THR A 62 -17.73 -37.91 -0.59
N GLN A 63 -18.27 -38.14 0.62
CA GLN A 63 -18.44 -37.07 1.63
C GLN A 63 -17.10 -36.49 2.07
N VAL A 64 -16.12 -37.35 2.37
CA VAL A 64 -14.76 -36.93 2.73
C VAL A 64 -14.11 -36.18 1.58
N SER A 65 -14.33 -36.59 0.33
CA SER A 65 -13.86 -35.84 -0.82
C SER A 65 -14.40 -34.41 -0.86
N GLY A 66 -15.71 -34.25 -0.61
CA GLY A 66 -16.34 -32.93 -0.56
C GLY A 66 -15.73 -32.02 0.55
N ILE A 67 -15.52 -32.57 1.75
CA ILE A 67 -14.87 -31.84 2.86
C ILE A 67 -13.45 -31.38 2.46
N LEU A 68 -12.68 -32.25 1.81
CA LEU A 68 -11.33 -31.95 1.38
C LEU A 68 -11.28 -30.96 0.20
N ASP A 69 -12.29 -30.90 -0.66
CA ASP A 69 -12.43 -29.94 -1.72
C ASP A 69 -12.75 -28.53 -1.14
N VAL A 70 -13.58 -28.45 -0.09
CA VAL A 70 -13.81 -27.21 0.65
C VAL A 70 -12.53 -26.76 1.33
N LEU A 71 -11.81 -27.64 2.01
CA LEU A 71 -10.52 -27.33 2.64
C LEU A 71 -9.52 -26.75 1.63
N LYS A 72 -9.41 -27.34 0.44
CA LYS A 72 -8.56 -26.85 -0.64
C LYS A 72 -8.90 -25.42 -1.02
N THR A 73 -10.19 -25.14 -1.19
CA THR A 73 -10.69 -23.81 -1.55
C THR A 73 -10.36 -22.80 -0.45
N ASP A 74 -10.66 -23.11 0.80
CA ASP A 74 -10.39 -22.25 1.96
C ASP A 74 -8.89 -21.97 2.14
N ASN A 75 -8.03 -22.97 1.95
CA ASN A 75 -6.59 -22.79 1.99
C ASN A 75 -6.11 -21.85 0.88
N THR A 76 -6.59 -22.03 -0.35
CA THR A 76 -6.20 -21.20 -1.49
C THR A 76 -6.60 -19.72 -1.25
N ILE A 77 -7.81 -19.48 -0.76
CA ILE A 77 -8.29 -18.14 -0.40
C ILE A 77 -7.41 -17.53 0.71
N THR A 78 -7.14 -18.32 1.76
CA THR A 78 -6.30 -17.87 2.88
C THR A 78 -4.90 -17.52 2.41
N ILE A 79 -4.25 -18.37 1.63
CA ILE A 79 -2.89 -18.13 1.13
C ILE A 79 -2.87 -16.87 0.26
N ASN A 80 -3.78 -16.73 -0.71
CA ASN A 80 -3.85 -15.54 -1.57
C ASN A 80 -4.01 -14.25 -0.77
N LYS A 81 -4.89 -14.23 0.23
CA LYS A 81 -5.07 -13.11 1.15
C LYS A 81 -3.75 -12.68 1.81
N TYR A 82 -2.97 -13.65 2.29
CA TYR A 82 -1.71 -13.37 2.97
C TYR A 82 -0.55 -13.08 2.01
N LEU A 83 -0.56 -13.59 0.79
CA LEU A 83 0.39 -13.19 -0.26
C LEU A 83 0.20 -11.72 -0.64
N THR A 84 -1.04 -11.27 -0.81
CA THR A 84 -1.35 -9.85 -1.03
C THR A 84 -0.84 -8.99 0.13
N LYS A 85 -1.14 -9.35 1.38
CA LYS A 85 -0.64 -8.63 2.56
C LYS A 85 0.89 -8.64 2.67
N ALA A 86 1.56 -9.72 2.25
CA ALA A 86 3.02 -9.80 2.25
C ALA A 86 3.63 -8.86 1.22
N TYR A 87 3.03 -8.74 0.02
CA TYR A 87 3.43 -7.75 -0.98
C TYR A 87 3.27 -6.32 -0.44
N GLU A 88 2.10 -5.99 0.08
CA GLU A 88 1.82 -4.68 0.68
C GLU A 88 2.82 -4.34 1.78
N ASN A 89 3.08 -5.30 2.69
CA ASN A 89 4.03 -5.11 3.79
C ASN A 89 5.46 -4.85 3.29
N GLY A 90 5.92 -5.58 2.28
CA GLY A 90 7.23 -5.39 1.68
C GLY A 90 7.36 -4.02 1.02
N PHE A 91 6.37 -3.64 0.19
CA PHE A 91 6.34 -2.38 -0.53
C PHE A 91 6.28 -1.16 0.42
N ILE A 92 5.29 -1.14 1.32
CA ILE A 92 5.08 -0.03 2.27
C ILE A 92 6.25 0.03 3.27
N GLY A 93 6.79 -1.13 3.67
CA GLY A 93 7.96 -1.20 4.54
C GLY A 93 9.20 -0.57 3.93
N THR A 94 9.42 -0.79 2.63
CA THR A 94 10.52 -0.16 1.89
C THR A 94 10.33 1.35 1.79
N LEU A 95 9.12 1.84 1.53
CA LEU A 95 8.82 3.28 1.57
C LEU A 95 9.09 3.89 2.96
N TYR A 96 8.65 3.20 4.03
CA TYR A 96 8.90 3.62 5.40
C TYR A 96 10.39 3.75 5.71
N ASN A 97 11.19 2.76 5.29
CA ASN A 97 12.62 2.78 5.51
C ASN A 97 13.29 3.90 4.70
N MET A 98 12.93 4.07 3.42
CA MET A 98 13.43 5.15 2.57
C MET A 98 13.11 6.54 3.14
N GLN A 99 11.89 6.75 3.64
CA GLN A 99 11.52 8.01 4.28
C GLN A 99 12.38 8.29 5.52
N ASN A 100 12.70 7.26 6.32
CA ASN A 100 13.56 7.43 7.50
C ASN A 100 15.05 7.61 7.15
N GLU A 101 15.44 7.35 5.91
CA GLU A 101 16.75 7.68 5.34
C GLU A 101 16.72 8.99 4.54
N GLU A 102 15.68 9.82 4.76
CA GLU A 102 15.46 11.10 4.08
C GLU A 102 15.29 10.99 2.56
N ILE A 103 14.83 9.83 2.08
CA ILE A 103 14.42 9.59 0.69
C ILE A 103 12.89 9.53 0.66
N PRO A 104 12.20 10.68 0.64
CA PRO A 104 10.75 10.70 0.71
C PRO A 104 10.15 10.42 -0.68
N LEU A 105 9.41 9.34 -0.80
CA LEU A 105 8.75 8.92 -2.03
C LEU A 105 7.34 8.42 -1.71
N ALA A 106 6.34 9.12 -2.20
CA ALA A 106 4.97 8.61 -2.20
C ALA A 106 4.73 7.80 -3.48
N LEU A 107 4.74 6.48 -3.35
CA LEU A 107 4.46 5.54 -4.44
C LEU A 107 3.24 4.70 -4.06
N GLY A 108 2.23 4.66 -4.92
CA GLY A 108 1.07 3.78 -4.75
C GLY A 108 1.38 2.32 -5.08
N ILE A 109 0.63 1.39 -4.52
CA ILE A 109 0.72 -0.03 -4.86
C ILE A 109 0.00 -0.27 -6.18
N ASP A 110 0.68 -0.94 -7.12
CA ASP A 110 0.10 -1.37 -8.38
C ASP A 110 -0.49 -2.79 -8.23
N GLN A 111 -1.81 -2.91 -8.30
CA GLN A 111 -2.51 -4.18 -8.17
C GLN A 111 -2.12 -5.19 -9.25
N LYS A 112 -1.72 -4.75 -10.45
CA LYS A 112 -1.22 -5.65 -11.50
C LYS A 112 0.10 -6.28 -11.10
N GLN A 113 0.99 -5.52 -10.43
CA GLN A 113 2.25 -6.04 -9.92
C GLN A 113 2.02 -7.02 -8.77
N VAL A 114 1.06 -6.77 -7.89
CA VAL A 114 0.66 -7.74 -6.85
C VAL A 114 0.28 -9.07 -7.48
N LEU A 115 -0.64 -9.07 -8.44
CA LEU A 115 -1.09 -10.28 -9.13
C LEU A 115 0.04 -10.98 -9.90
N THR A 116 0.89 -10.20 -10.58
CA THR A 116 2.06 -10.72 -11.29
C THR A 116 3.02 -11.42 -10.33
N SER A 117 3.32 -10.81 -9.21
CA SER A 117 4.19 -11.37 -8.17
C SER A 117 3.62 -12.68 -7.61
N ILE A 118 2.33 -12.70 -7.26
CA ILE A 118 1.67 -13.92 -6.73
C ILE A 118 1.71 -15.07 -7.75
N SER A 119 1.61 -14.77 -9.04
CA SER A 119 1.54 -15.75 -10.12
C SER A 119 2.91 -16.30 -10.56
N LYS A 120 4.02 -15.77 -10.04
CA LYS A 120 5.36 -16.26 -10.43
C LYS A 120 5.60 -17.71 -10.06
N LYS A 121 6.42 -18.36 -10.90
CA LYS A 121 6.73 -19.78 -10.78
C LYS A 121 8.10 -20.00 -10.11
N ILE A 122 8.19 -21.04 -9.30
CA ILE A 122 9.45 -21.67 -8.87
C ILE A 122 9.45 -23.05 -9.51
N GLU A 123 10.52 -23.40 -10.24
CA GLU A 123 10.61 -24.67 -10.98
C GLU A 123 9.35 -24.98 -11.83
N ASN A 124 8.91 -23.98 -12.59
CA ASN A 124 7.73 -24.06 -13.47
C ASN A 124 6.37 -24.25 -12.77
N MET A 125 6.29 -24.20 -11.45
CA MET A 125 5.05 -24.32 -10.68
C MET A 125 4.71 -23.01 -9.94
N THR A 126 3.45 -22.59 -10.05
CA THR A 126 2.90 -21.52 -9.20
C THR A 126 2.69 -22.05 -7.77
N PHE A 127 2.39 -21.14 -6.81
CA PHE A 127 2.01 -21.59 -5.46
C PHE A 127 0.72 -22.44 -5.52
N ALA A 128 -0.24 -22.07 -6.38
CA ALA A 128 -1.49 -22.80 -6.54
C ALA A 128 -1.25 -24.23 -7.03
N ASP A 129 -0.36 -24.42 -8.01
CA ASP A 129 0.03 -25.75 -8.50
C ASP A 129 0.65 -26.61 -7.38
N ARG A 130 1.49 -26.00 -6.53
CA ARG A 130 2.11 -26.70 -5.40
C ARG A 130 1.11 -27.05 -4.30
N GLU A 131 0.19 -26.14 -4.00
CA GLU A 131 -0.88 -26.40 -3.03
C GLU A 131 -1.86 -27.43 -3.56
N ASP A 132 -2.21 -27.40 -4.84
CA ASP A 132 -3.02 -28.42 -5.51
C ASP A 132 -2.39 -29.81 -5.40
N LYS A 133 -1.10 -29.92 -5.65
CA LYS A 133 -0.36 -31.18 -5.49
C LYS A 133 -0.39 -31.65 -4.03
N ASN A 134 -0.09 -30.75 -3.09
CA ASN A 134 -0.14 -31.03 -1.66
C ASN A 134 -1.53 -31.54 -1.22
N MET A 135 -2.58 -30.85 -1.63
CA MET A 135 -3.96 -31.22 -1.29
C MET A 135 -4.38 -32.54 -1.93
N ASN A 136 -3.97 -32.82 -3.15
CA ASN A 136 -4.24 -34.09 -3.80
C ASN A 136 -3.53 -35.26 -3.09
N ASP A 137 -2.28 -35.07 -2.67
CA ASP A 137 -1.53 -36.08 -1.91
C ASP A 137 -2.14 -36.29 -0.51
N PHE A 138 -2.54 -35.19 0.17
CA PHE A 138 -3.26 -35.24 1.42
C PHE A 138 -4.59 -36.01 1.30
N LYS A 139 -5.39 -35.70 0.27
CA LYS A 139 -6.65 -36.36 -0.04
C LYS A 139 -6.47 -37.88 -0.23
N LYS A 140 -5.42 -38.29 -0.98
CA LYS A 140 -5.09 -39.71 -1.17
C LYS A 140 -4.75 -40.39 0.16
N LYS A 141 -3.92 -39.75 0.99
CA LYS A 141 -3.52 -40.30 2.30
C LYS A 141 -4.71 -40.45 3.25
N ILE A 142 -5.56 -39.43 3.37
CA ILE A 142 -6.79 -39.48 4.21
C ILE A 142 -7.69 -40.64 3.77
N LYS A 143 -7.98 -40.76 2.45
CA LYS A 143 -8.79 -41.86 1.92
C LYS A 143 -8.16 -43.23 2.21
N ALA A 144 -6.85 -43.36 2.03
CA ALA A 144 -6.15 -44.61 2.29
C ALA A 144 -6.24 -45.05 3.76
N GLU A 145 -6.12 -44.11 4.71
CA GLU A 145 -6.24 -44.44 6.15
C GLU A 145 -7.66 -44.84 6.54
N ILE A 146 -8.67 -44.16 6.01
CA ILE A 146 -10.08 -44.54 6.20
C ILE A 146 -10.34 -45.95 5.64
N THR A 147 -9.93 -46.20 4.41
CA THR A 147 -10.11 -47.52 3.74
C THR A 147 -9.38 -48.62 4.51
N ARG A 148 -8.15 -48.39 4.96
CA ARG A 148 -7.37 -49.33 5.79
C ARG A 148 -8.06 -49.62 7.12
N GLY A 149 -8.53 -48.56 7.82
CA GLY A 149 -9.22 -48.71 9.08
C GLY A 149 -10.50 -49.53 8.97
N ILE A 150 -11.31 -49.29 7.92
CA ILE A 150 -12.53 -50.09 7.63
C ILE A 150 -12.16 -51.55 7.28
N ALA A 151 -11.19 -51.75 6.39
CA ALA A 151 -10.77 -53.10 5.99
C ALA A 151 -10.22 -53.94 7.12
N ASN A 152 -9.53 -53.30 8.09
CA ASN A 152 -8.97 -53.97 9.29
C ASN A 152 -9.95 -54.02 10.46
N ASN A 153 -11.17 -53.53 10.31
CA ASN A 153 -12.16 -53.44 11.38
C ASN A 153 -11.63 -52.67 12.61
N SER A 154 -10.80 -51.64 12.37
CA SER A 154 -10.17 -50.82 13.40
C SER A 154 -11.20 -50.01 14.19
N LYS A 155 -10.94 -49.82 15.51
CA LYS A 155 -11.77 -48.95 16.34
C LYS A 155 -11.64 -47.49 15.90
N TYR A 156 -12.69 -46.68 16.10
CA TYR A 156 -12.70 -45.25 15.79
C TYR A 156 -11.44 -44.50 16.25
N ASN A 157 -11.03 -44.69 17.49
CA ASN A 157 -9.86 -44.01 18.06
C ASN A 157 -8.55 -44.34 17.34
N GLU A 158 -8.43 -45.52 16.74
CA GLU A 158 -7.27 -45.91 15.95
C GLU A 158 -7.27 -45.19 14.60
N ILE A 159 -8.43 -45.13 13.94
CA ILE A 159 -8.62 -44.40 12.69
C ILE A 159 -8.39 -42.90 12.93
N ALA A 160 -9.03 -42.30 13.93
CA ALA A 160 -8.87 -40.89 14.28
C ALA A 160 -7.39 -40.51 14.54
N ARG A 161 -6.64 -41.38 15.25
CA ARG A 161 -5.20 -41.15 15.46
C ARG A 161 -4.41 -41.14 14.17
N GLN A 162 -4.69 -42.00 13.19
CA GLN A 162 -4.02 -42.00 11.90
C GLN A 162 -4.39 -40.79 11.07
N LEU A 163 -5.66 -40.38 11.09
CA LEU A 163 -6.11 -39.14 10.41
C LEU A 163 -5.45 -37.90 10.98
N ASP A 164 -5.26 -37.80 12.31
CA ASP A 164 -4.54 -36.70 12.93
C ASP A 164 -3.07 -36.64 12.49
N LEU A 165 -2.39 -37.79 12.39
CA LEU A 165 -1.01 -37.86 11.88
C LEU A 165 -0.90 -37.38 10.44
N VAL A 166 -1.76 -37.87 9.56
CA VAL A 166 -1.81 -37.45 8.15
C VAL A 166 -2.14 -35.97 8.02
N THR A 167 -3.06 -35.48 8.87
CA THR A 167 -3.42 -34.06 8.90
C THR A 167 -2.24 -33.16 9.29
N LYS A 168 -1.47 -33.57 10.30
CA LYS A 168 -0.24 -32.85 10.69
C LYS A 168 0.79 -32.76 9.57
N GLU A 169 0.96 -33.83 8.77
CA GLU A 169 1.83 -33.80 7.59
C GLU A 169 1.31 -32.83 6.52
N GLY A 170 0.01 -32.85 6.21
CA GLY A 170 -0.63 -31.93 5.26
C GLY A 170 -0.47 -30.47 5.68
N VAL A 171 -0.74 -30.15 6.95
CA VAL A 171 -0.54 -28.82 7.53
C VAL A 171 0.90 -28.35 7.39
N ASN A 172 1.88 -29.20 7.72
CA ASN A 172 3.30 -28.85 7.63
C ASN A 172 3.74 -28.58 6.18
N SER A 173 3.17 -29.29 5.22
CA SER A 173 3.42 -29.06 3.78
C SER A 173 2.85 -27.71 3.33
N SER A 174 1.58 -27.41 3.65
CA SER A 174 0.99 -26.09 3.38
C SER A 174 1.74 -24.96 4.09
N TYR A 175 2.22 -25.16 5.29
CA TYR A 175 3.07 -24.19 6.00
C TYR A 175 4.34 -23.87 5.24
N ARG A 176 5.03 -24.91 4.75
CA ARG A 176 6.26 -24.72 3.97
C ARG A 176 6.01 -23.93 2.68
N ILE A 177 4.93 -24.27 1.96
CA ILE A 177 4.50 -23.55 0.75
C ILE A 177 4.22 -22.09 1.10
N THR A 178 3.37 -21.84 2.09
CA THR A 178 2.95 -20.50 2.49
C THR A 178 4.13 -19.62 2.91
N ARG A 179 5.04 -20.12 3.75
CA ARG A 179 6.25 -19.38 4.16
C ARG A 179 7.13 -19.01 3.00
N THR A 180 7.39 -19.97 2.12
CA THR A 180 8.23 -19.74 0.93
C THR A 180 7.62 -18.69 0.03
N GLU A 181 6.31 -18.76 -0.23
CA GLU A 181 5.64 -17.82 -1.12
C GLU A 181 5.49 -16.42 -0.48
N MET A 182 5.11 -16.34 0.79
CA MET A 182 5.03 -15.06 1.49
C MET A 182 6.39 -14.36 1.53
N GLY A 183 7.47 -15.10 1.81
CA GLY A 183 8.83 -14.59 1.77
C GLY A 183 9.19 -14.08 0.37
N ARG A 184 9.00 -14.90 -0.66
CA ARG A 184 9.29 -14.55 -2.06
C ARG A 184 8.56 -13.27 -2.49
N VAL A 185 7.24 -13.23 -2.28
CA VAL A 185 6.39 -12.09 -2.65
C VAL A 185 6.82 -10.82 -1.89
N SER A 186 7.17 -10.94 -0.62
CA SER A 186 7.68 -9.82 0.18
C SER A 186 9.01 -9.29 -0.37
N GLN A 187 9.98 -10.16 -0.70
CA GLN A 187 11.27 -9.72 -1.25
C GLN A 187 11.11 -9.10 -2.63
N GLU A 188 10.25 -9.67 -3.46
CA GLU A 188 9.92 -9.10 -4.77
C GLU A 188 9.30 -7.72 -4.67
N SER A 189 8.34 -7.52 -3.75
CA SER A 189 7.69 -6.24 -3.56
C SER A 189 8.63 -5.15 -3.05
N LYS A 190 9.59 -5.50 -2.17
CA LYS A 190 10.67 -4.60 -1.76
C LYS A 190 11.50 -4.16 -2.96
N TYR A 191 11.90 -5.12 -3.80
CA TYR A 191 12.69 -4.85 -4.99
C TYR A 191 11.92 -4.00 -6.02
N ASP A 192 10.62 -4.28 -6.24
CA ASP A 192 9.75 -3.46 -7.09
C ASP A 192 9.67 -2.01 -6.59
N CYS A 193 9.50 -1.82 -5.27
CA CYS A 193 9.51 -0.50 -4.66
C CYS A 193 10.84 0.23 -4.90
N MET A 194 11.99 -0.43 -4.76
CA MET A 194 13.31 0.15 -5.03
C MET A 194 13.47 0.57 -6.49
N LEU A 195 13.04 -0.29 -7.45
CA LEU A 195 13.09 0.04 -8.89
C LEU A 195 12.27 1.29 -9.21
N ARG A 196 11.07 1.39 -8.67
CA ARG A 196 10.20 2.54 -8.85
C ARG A 196 10.77 3.79 -8.18
N ALA A 197 11.37 3.66 -7.01
CA ALA A 197 12.07 4.74 -6.33
C ALA A 197 13.24 5.27 -7.18
N LYS A 198 14.10 4.38 -7.70
CA LYS A 198 15.22 4.75 -8.60
C LYS A 198 14.71 5.49 -9.84
N LYS A 199 13.62 5.02 -10.45
CA LYS A 199 12.98 5.69 -11.59
C LYS A 199 12.52 7.11 -11.26
N ASN A 200 12.12 7.36 -10.01
CA ASN A 200 11.72 8.67 -9.51
C ASN A 200 12.89 9.49 -8.92
N GLY A 201 14.15 9.08 -9.16
CA GLY A 201 15.35 9.85 -8.81
C GLY A 201 15.99 9.48 -7.47
N ALA A 202 15.55 8.43 -6.78
CA ALA A 202 16.22 7.95 -5.57
C ALA A 202 17.58 7.34 -5.91
N ASP A 203 18.63 7.77 -5.22
CA ASP A 203 19.99 7.21 -5.35
C ASP A 203 20.22 6.12 -4.30
N ILE A 204 19.84 4.91 -4.68
CA ILE A 204 19.84 3.74 -3.80
C ILE A 204 20.51 2.53 -4.45
N VAL A 205 21.06 1.68 -3.61
CA VAL A 205 21.59 0.35 -3.93
C VAL A 205 20.86 -0.70 -3.12
N LYS A 206 21.02 -1.97 -3.47
CA LYS A 206 20.46 -3.10 -2.71
C LYS A 206 21.55 -3.88 -2.00
N GLN A 207 21.22 -4.40 -0.80
CA GLN A 207 22.12 -5.22 0.00
C GLN A 207 21.44 -6.54 0.36
N TRP A 208 22.19 -7.65 0.28
CA TRP A 208 21.74 -8.93 0.80
C TRP A 208 21.99 -9.02 2.30
N ASP A 209 20.96 -9.40 3.07
CA ASP A 209 21.07 -9.61 4.53
C ASP A 209 20.60 -11.03 4.87
N SER A 210 21.50 -11.85 5.36
CA SER A 210 21.22 -13.23 5.74
C SER A 210 20.94 -13.35 7.23
N THR A 211 19.96 -14.18 7.59
CA THR A 211 19.78 -14.57 8.99
C THR A 211 20.91 -15.53 9.38
N MET A 212 21.92 -15.04 10.08
CA MET A 212 23.12 -15.80 10.43
C MET A 212 22.86 -16.74 11.61
N ASP A 213 22.33 -17.93 11.34
CA ASP A 213 22.15 -19.00 12.31
C ASP A 213 22.52 -20.39 11.70
N HIS A 214 22.47 -21.45 12.52
CA HIS A 214 22.83 -22.83 12.11
C HIS A 214 21.93 -23.41 10.98
N ARG A 215 20.84 -22.76 10.61
CA ARG A 215 19.96 -23.16 9.52
C ARG A 215 20.20 -22.40 8.23
N THR A 216 21.10 -21.41 8.26
CA THR A 216 21.42 -20.63 7.07
C THR A 216 22.32 -21.45 6.17
N ARG A 217 21.98 -21.56 4.89
CA ARG A 217 22.79 -22.26 3.90
C ARG A 217 24.15 -21.57 3.72
N GLU A 218 25.20 -22.33 3.49
CA GLU A 218 26.55 -21.79 3.27
C GLU A 218 26.57 -20.82 2.08
N SER A 219 25.89 -21.14 0.97
CA SER A 219 25.74 -20.26 -0.18
C SER A 219 25.10 -18.92 0.18
N HIS A 220 24.08 -18.92 1.04
CA HIS A 220 23.43 -17.70 1.49
C HIS A 220 24.29 -16.90 2.47
N SER A 221 25.06 -17.55 3.31
CA SER A 221 26.03 -16.88 4.19
C SER A 221 27.12 -16.16 3.39
N LYS A 222 27.54 -16.69 2.23
CA LYS A 222 28.50 -16.05 1.33
C LYS A 222 27.93 -14.82 0.61
N LEU A 223 26.61 -14.71 0.49
CA LEU A 223 25.92 -13.55 -0.08
C LEU A 223 25.73 -12.42 0.94
N ASP A 224 25.84 -12.73 2.24
CA ASP A 224 25.60 -11.77 3.31
C ASP A 224 26.45 -10.52 3.18
N GLY A 225 25.82 -9.35 3.31
CA GLY A 225 26.48 -8.06 3.21
C GLY A 225 26.80 -7.58 1.79
N GLN A 226 26.62 -8.42 0.75
CA GLN A 226 26.91 -7.99 -0.63
C GLN A 226 26.00 -6.82 -1.01
N VAL A 227 26.60 -5.74 -1.52
CA VAL A 227 25.92 -4.58 -2.08
C VAL A 227 26.01 -4.64 -3.60
N LYS A 228 24.87 -4.37 -4.27
CA LYS A 228 24.75 -4.38 -5.73
C LYS A 228 23.90 -3.20 -6.21
N GLU A 229 24.16 -2.77 -7.45
CA GLU A 229 23.23 -1.92 -8.18
C GLU A 229 21.88 -2.63 -8.35
N LEU A 230 20.77 -1.86 -8.49
CA LEU A 230 19.45 -2.48 -8.59
C LEU A 230 19.29 -3.38 -9.82
N ASP A 231 19.99 -3.09 -10.90
CA ASP A 231 19.98 -3.86 -12.16
C ASP A 231 21.03 -5.00 -12.19
N GLU A 232 21.91 -5.10 -11.21
CA GLU A 232 22.89 -6.17 -11.10
C GLU A 232 22.37 -7.33 -10.23
N PRO A 233 22.49 -8.60 -10.65
CA PRO A 233 22.11 -9.73 -9.81
C PRO A 233 23.11 -9.98 -8.69
N PHE A 234 22.62 -10.53 -7.58
CA PHE A 234 23.45 -11.30 -6.66
C PHE A 234 23.81 -12.63 -7.33
N GLU A 235 25.06 -13.07 -7.19
CA GLU A 235 25.54 -14.28 -7.85
C GLU A 235 26.31 -15.17 -6.87
N ILE A 236 26.03 -16.47 -6.91
CA ILE A 236 26.68 -17.51 -6.14
C ILE A 236 26.69 -18.83 -6.91
N ASP A 237 27.86 -19.44 -7.08
CA ASP A 237 28.04 -20.74 -7.75
C ASP A 237 27.37 -20.79 -9.15
N GLY A 238 27.43 -19.69 -9.92
CA GLY A 238 26.81 -19.52 -11.24
C GLY A 238 25.30 -19.30 -11.23
N MET A 239 24.65 -19.30 -10.07
CA MET A 239 23.23 -18.98 -9.92
C MET A 239 23.04 -17.48 -9.67
N LYS A 240 22.00 -16.88 -10.25
CA LYS A 240 21.73 -15.44 -10.20
C LYS A 240 20.34 -15.15 -9.69
N ALA A 241 20.22 -14.15 -8.82
CA ALA A 241 18.93 -13.63 -8.33
C ALA A 241 18.98 -12.12 -8.13
N MET A 242 17.89 -11.44 -8.46
CA MET A 242 17.79 -9.99 -8.23
C MET A 242 17.49 -9.65 -6.77
N TYR A 243 16.95 -10.60 -6.01
CA TYR A 243 16.59 -10.50 -4.59
C TYR A 243 16.54 -11.90 -3.97
N PRO A 244 16.59 -12.04 -2.64
CA PRO A 244 16.42 -13.33 -1.96
C PRO A 244 15.12 -14.02 -2.34
N MET A 245 15.13 -15.35 -2.48
CA MET A 245 14.01 -16.18 -2.98
C MET A 245 13.64 -15.90 -4.45
N GLY A 246 14.54 -15.29 -5.21
CA GLY A 246 14.36 -14.97 -6.62
C GLY A 246 15.21 -15.80 -7.56
N PHE A 247 15.85 -16.89 -7.10
CA PHE A 247 16.63 -17.78 -7.96
C PHE A 247 15.78 -18.65 -8.89
N GLY A 248 14.50 -18.89 -8.53
CA GLY A 248 13.64 -19.83 -9.26
C GLY A 248 13.99 -21.30 -9.05
N ILE A 249 14.83 -21.62 -8.07
CA ILE A 249 15.39 -22.95 -7.77
C ILE A 249 14.99 -23.36 -6.35
N ALA A 250 14.31 -24.50 -6.21
CA ALA A 250 13.81 -25.00 -4.93
C ALA A 250 14.90 -25.09 -3.84
N ALA A 251 16.09 -25.56 -4.20
CA ALA A 251 17.21 -25.67 -3.27
C ALA A 251 17.67 -24.33 -2.69
N MET A 252 17.50 -23.22 -3.42
CA MET A 252 17.88 -21.88 -2.98
C MET A 252 16.71 -21.14 -2.33
N ASP A 253 15.49 -21.31 -2.83
CA ASP A 253 14.37 -20.44 -2.48
C ASP A 253 13.51 -21.00 -1.33
N ILE A 254 13.31 -22.33 -1.23
CA ILE A 254 12.43 -22.93 -0.22
C ILE A 254 12.97 -22.66 1.20
N ASN A 255 12.11 -22.12 2.08
CA ASN A 255 12.44 -21.76 3.47
C ASN A 255 13.64 -20.81 3.62
N CYS A 256 14.00 -20.06 2.60
CA CYS A 256 14.97 -18.97 2.73
C CYS A 256 14.44 -17.89 3.69
N ARG A 257 15.32 -17.27 4.48
CA ARG A 257 15.00 -16.20 5.45
C ARG A 257 15.86 -14.95 5.23
N CYS A 258 16.60 -14.92 4.11
CA CYS A 258 17.36 -13.75 3.74
C CYS A 258 16.42 -12.64 3.27
N VAL A 259 16.85 -11.39 3.43
CA VAL A 259 16.12 -10.20 3.01
C VAL A 259 16.95 -9.33 2.09
N VAL A 260 16.32 -8.67 1.14
CA VAL A 260 16.92 -7.56 0.43
C VAL A 260 16.67 -6.28 1.22
N LEU A 261 17.71 -5.50 1.42
CA LEU A 261 17.66 -4.20 2.07
C LEU A 261 17.89 -3.12 1.03
N GLU A 262 17.08 -2.08 1.09
CA GLU A 262 17.34 -0.80 0.46
C GLU A 262 18.41 -0.05 1.25
N ARG A 263 19.35 0.57 0.56
CA ARG A 263 20.41 1.37 1.16
C ARG A 263 20.58 2.65 0.35
N ALA A 264 20.60 3.80 1.02
CA ALA A 264 21.06 5.02 0.38
C ALA A 264 22.53 4.86 -0.03
N ARG A 265 22.90 5.23 -1.26
CA ARG A 265 24.28 5.06 -1.76
C ARG A 265 25.28 5.78 -0.88
N TRP A 266 25.00 7.03 -0.51
CA TRP A 266 25.86 7.81 0.36
C TRP A 266 26.11 7.15 1.72
N ALA A 267 25.11 6.45 2.29
CA ALA A 267 25.24 5.77 3.58
C ALA A 267 26.19 4.55 3.48
N VAL A 268 26.17 3.86 2.34
CA VAL A 268 27.10 2.73 2.07
C VAL A 268 28.53 3.25 1.86
N GLU A 269 28.68 4.33 1.12
CA GLU A 269 29.98 4.98 0.88
C GLU A 269 30.60 5.49 2.20
N ASP A 270 29.81 6.16 3.04
CA ASP A 270 30.26 6.62 4.36
C ASP A 270 30.67 5.46 5.28
N GLU A 271 29.96 4.33 5.27
CA GLU A 271 30.32 3.13 6.02
C GLU A 271 31.64 2.53 5.54
N LEU A 272 31.86 2.44 4.22
CA LEU A 272 33.10 1.92 3.63
C LEU A 272 34.32 2.82 3.93
N GLU A 273 34.10 4.14 4.06
CA GLU A 273 35.12 5.11 4.40
C GLU A 273 35.34 5.27 5.92
N GLY A 274 34.57 4.54 6.75
CA GLY A 274 34.68 4.62 8.23
C GLY A 274 34.18 5.93 8.83
N LYS A 275 33.40 6.69 8.06
CA LYS A 275 32.75 7.93 8.54
C LYS A 275 31.43 7.60 9.23
N SER A 276 31.14 8.29 10.35
CA SER A 276 29.78 8.24 10.92
C SER A 276 28.82 8.89 9.93
N SER A 277 27.78 8.13 9.52
CA SER A 277 26.76 8.62 8.60
C SER A 277 26.01 9.81 9.19
N PHE A 278 26.26 11.01 8.67
CA PHE A 278 25.39 12.15 8.88
C PHE A 278 24.35 12.16 7.76
N THR A 279 23.10 12.27 8.12
CA THR A 279 21.96 12.40 7.21
C THR A 279 22.19 13.55 6.23
N LYS A 280 22.32 13.23 4.93
CA LYS A 280 22.33 14.24 3.86
C LYS A 280 20.98 14.21 3.17
N ALA A 281 20.30 15.34 3.13
CA ALA A 281 19.06 15.49 2.37
C ALA A 281 19.34 15.21 0.89
N VAL A 282 18.66 14.23 0.31
CA VAL A 282 18.70 13.96 -1.13
C VAL A 282 17.84 14.99 -1.83
N ARG A 283 18.48 15.92 -2.54
CA ARG A 283 17.79 16.86 -3.42
C ARG A 283 17.57 16.21 -4.78
N ASN A 284 16.32 16.22 -5.26
CA ASN A 284 16.03 15.91 -6.65
C ASN A 284 16.78 16.86 -7.59
N LYS A 285 17.21 16.36 -8.76
CA LYS A 285 17.91 17.15 -9.79
C LYS A 285 17.18 18.43 -10.21
N ASP A 286 15.89 18.53 -9.98
CA ASP A 286 15.03 19.65 -10.38
C ASP A 286 14.64 20.60 -9.22
N GLY A 287 15.22 20.43 -8.02
CA GLY A 287 15.06 21.38 -6.90
C GLY A 287 13.68 21.44 -6.23
N ASN A 288 12.65 20.81 -6.78
CA ASN A 288 11.29 20.79 -6.26
C ASN A 288 10.95 19.42 -5.68
N VAL A 289 10.87 19.34 -4.38
CA VAL A 289 10.47 18.13 -3.66
C VAL A 289 9.05 18.33 -3.17
N THR A 290 8.07 17.92 -3.97
CA THR A 290 6.70 17.70 -3.47
C THR A 290 6.67 16.30 -2.86
N ILE A 291 6.86 16.24 -1.55
CA ILE A 291 6.97 14.98 -0.85
C ILE A 291 5.79 14.87 0.09
N ASN A 292 4.91 13.91 -0.19
CA ASN A 292 3.97 13.42 0.79
C ASN A 292 4.73 12.56 1.82
N THR A 293 5.42 13.21 2.75
CA THR A 293 6.01 12.53 3.90
C THR A 293 4.90 12.27 4.91
N PHE A 294 4.81 11.04 5.39
CA PHE A 294 3.93 10.74 6.51
C PHE A 294 4.71 10.97 7.82
N ASP A 295 4.31 11.94 8.63
CA ASP A 295 4.82 12.09 9.98
C ASP A 295 4.36 10.88 10.82
N ALA A 296 5.22 9.87 10.93
CA ALA A 296 4.94 8.61 11.60
C ALA A 296 6.16 8.15 12.40
N LYS A 297 5.97 7.92 13.69
CA LYS A 297 7.02 7.46 14.61
C LYS A 297 7.24 5.94 14.54
N THR A 298 6.26 5.20 14.02
CA THR A 298 6.31 3.74 13.93
C THR A 298 5.84 3.26 12.56
N TYR A 299 6.30 2.07 12.16
CA TYR A 299 5.84 1.45 10.91
C TYR A 299 4.32 1.23 10.88
N LYS A 300 3.70 0.93 12.03
CA LYS A 300 2.24 0.78 12.13
C LYS A 300 1.51 2.07 11.77
N GLU A 301 1.91 3.19 12.36
CA GLU A 301 1.33 4.51 12.05
C GLU A 301 1.55 4.90 10.58
N PHE A 302 2.75 4.64 10.06
CA PHE A 302 3.05 4.88 8.64
C PHE A 302 2.11 4.10 7.73
N LYS A 303 1.91 2.81 8.00
CA LYS A 303 1.04 1.93 7.23
C LYS A 303 -0.42 2.40 7.26
N GLU A 304 -0.93 2.82 8.43
CA GLU A 304 -2.29 3.36 8.58
C GLU A 304 -2.47 4.65 7.76
N LYS A 305 -1.49 5.57 7.82
CA LYS A 305 -1.52 6.82 7.04
C LYS A 305 -1.39 6.55 5.54
N PHE A 306 -0.57 5.60 5.14
CA PHE A 306 -0.42 5.19 3.74
C PHE A 306 -1.75 4.69 3.16
N PHE A 307 -2.44 3.76 3.83
CA PHE A 307 -3.74 3.27 3.34
C PHE A 307 -4.83 4.35 3.35
N LYS A 308 -4.81 5.26 4.32
CA LYS A 308 -5.70 6.42 4.32
C LYS A 308 -5.46 7.29 3.07
N TYR A 309 -4.20 7.53 2.74
CA TYR A 309 -3.82 8.29 1.55
C TYR A 309 -4.24 7.59 0.24
N GLU A 310 -3.96 6.29 0.10
CA GLU A 310 -4.38 5.53 -1.09
C GLU A 310 -5.90 5.58 -1.29
N LYS A 311 -6.68 5.47 -0.23
CA LYS A 311 -8.13 5.62 -0.30
C LYS A 311 -8.55 7.02 -0.76
N ILE A 312 -7.90 8.08 -0.26
CA ILE A 312 -8.17 9.46 -0.73
C ILE A 312 -7.82 9.58 -2.21
N LYS A 313 -6.73 8.97 -2.66
CA LYS A 313 -6.32 8.96 -4.05
C LYS A 313 -7.34 8.26 -4.97
N GLU A 314 -7.95 7.17 -4.50
CA GLU A 314 -9.05 6.48 -5.19
C GLU A 314 -10.32 7.37 -5.23
N ASP A 315 -10.72 7.93 -4.09
CA ASP A 315 -11.89 8.82 -3.99
C ASP A 315 -11.74 10.06 -4.89
N PHE A 316 -10.51 10.55 -5.11
CA PHE A 316 -10.17 11.74 -5.90
C PHE A 316 -9.48 11.40 -7.24
N ALA A 317 -9.80 10.22 -7.79
CA ALA A 317 -9.18 9.74 -9.04
C ALA A 317 -9.30 10.72 -10.21
N ASN A 318 -10.40 11.47 -10.29
CA ASN A 318 -10.69 12.45 -11.34
C ASN A 318 -10.12 13.84 -11.06
N SER A 319 -9.56 14.11 -9.88
CA SER A 319 -8.95 15.40 -9.57
C SER A 319 -7.82 15.73 -10.54
N VAL A 320 -7.81 16.95 -11.07
CA VAL A 320 -6.72 17.46 -11.92
C VAL A 320 -5.53 17.94 -11.09
N LEU A 321 -5.68 18.08 -9.78
CA LEU A 321 -4.63 18.55 -8.86
C LEU A 321 -3.66 17.42 -8.51
N LYS A 322 -2.80 17.08 -9.48
CA LYS A 322 -1.79 16.03 -9.35
C LYS A 322 -0.41 16.53 -9.73
N ASP A 323 0.60 15.97 -9.10
CA ASP A 323 1.99 16.17 -9.49
C ASP A 323 2.35 15.39 -10.78
N LYS A 324 3.59 15.57 -11.27
CA LYS A 324 4.09 14.87 -12.47
C LYS A 324 4.12 13.33 -12.32
N ALA A 325 4.10 12.82 -11.09
CA ALA A 325 4.05 11.37 -10.79
C ALA A 325 2.62 10.84 -10.63
N GLY A 326 1.59 11.72 -10.76
CA GLY A 326 0.19 11.38 -10.63
C GLY A 326 -0.30 11.30 -9.17
N ASN A 327 0.46 11.82 -8.21
CA ASN A 327 0.01 11.92 -6.82
C ASN A 327 -0.80 13.19 -6.62
N LEU A 328 -1.78 13.14 -5.70
CA LEU A 328 -2.55 14.33 -5.32
C LEU A 328 -1.63 15.40 -4.70
N LEU A 329 -1.82 16.65 -5.09
CA LEU A 329 -1.08 17.76 -4.52
C LEU A 329 -1.40 17.91 -3.03
N LEU A 330 -0.35 18.11 -2.22
CA LEU A 330 -0.50 18.50 -0.82
C LEU A 330 -0.66 20.02 -0.76
N LEU A 331 -1.78 20.48 -0.20
CA LEU A 331 -2.14 21.88 -0.12
C LEU A 331 -2.40 22.29 1.33
N TYR A 332 -2.26 23.58 1.61
CA TYR A 332 -2.27 24.15 2.95
C TYR A 332 -3.37 25.19 3.10
N HIS A 333 -4.02 25.19 4.27
CA HIS A 333 -4.99 26.20 4.66
C HIS A 333 -4.65 26.72 6.07
N GLY A 334 -4.40 28.01 6.20
CA GLY A 334 -4.21 28.66 7.51
C GLY A 334 -5.53 29.10 8.09
N SER A 335 -5.76 28.83 9.37
CA SER A 335 -6.96 29.30 10.09
C SER A 335 -6.63 29.65 11.54
N PRO A 336 -7.19 30.73 12.08
CA PRO A 336 -7.13 31.02 13.51
C PRO A 336 -7.88 29.98 14.36
N ASN A 337 -8.79 29.21 13.76
CA ASN A 337 -9.46 28.08 14.42
C ASN A 337 -8.58 26.83 14.36
N ALA A 338 -8.04 26.40 15.50
CA ALA A 338 -7.21 25.20 15.61
C ALA A 338 -7.97 23.87 15.62
N ASN A 339 -9.31 23.89 15.59
CA ASN A 339 -10.17 22.70 15.80
C ASN A 339 -11.07 22.37 14.60
N ILE A 340 -10.68 22.72 13.37
CA ILE A 340 -11.46 22.40 12.17
C ILE A 340 -11.35 20.89 11.92
N LYS A 341 -12.48 20.21 11.92
CA LYS A 341 -12.60 18.77 11.57
C LYS A 341 -13.15 18.55 10.15
N SER A 342 -13.92 19.53 9.65
CA SER A 342 -14.43 19.58 8.29
C SER A 342 -14.66 21.02 7.89
N PHE A 343 -14.50 21.32 6.62
CA PHE A 343 -14.76 22.66 6.08
C PHE A 343 -16.22 22.79 5.68
N ASP A 344 -16.81 23.93 6.05
CA ASP A 344 -18.18 24.32 5.69
C ASP A 344 -18.13 25.63 4.90
N ILE A 345 -18.66 25.60 3.68
CA ILE A 345 -18.74 26.79 2.82
C ILE A 345 -19.55 27.93 3.45
N GLY A 346 -20.49 27.62 4.34
CA GLY A 346 -21.27 28.62 5.09
C GLY A 346 -20.43 29.43 6.07
N MET A 347 -19.23 28.94 6.41
CA MET A 347 -18.26 29.63 7.25
C MET A 347 -17.19 30.41 6.43
N ALA A 348 -17.21 30.24 5.10
CA ALA A 348 -16.29 30.96 4.21
C ALA A 348 -16.54 32.47 4.22
N GLY A 349 -15.48 33.25 4.02
CA GLY A 349 -15.54 34.71 3.92
C GLY A 349 -15.65 35.46 5.25
N LYS A 350 -15.73 34.76 6.40
CA LYS A 350 -15.84 35.46 7.72
C LYS A 350 -14.55 36.15 8.16
N ASN A 351 -13.40 35.72 7.65
CA ASN A 351 -12.09 36.26 8.00
C ASN A 351 -11.39 36.99 6.83
N VAL A 352 -12.10 37.22 5.72
CA VAL A 352 -11.57 37.95 4.56
C VAL A 352 -12.42 39.18 4.30
N SER A 353 -11.78 40.30 4.03
CA SER A 353 -12.44 41.59 3.79
C SER A 353 -13.27 41.65 2.52
N SER A 354 -13.05 40.74 1.56
CA SER A 354 -13.75 40.69 0.28
C SER A 354 -15.13 40.04 0.33
N GLY A 355 -15.50 39.35 1.40
CA GLY A 355 -16.78 38.64 1.51
C GLY A 355 -16.94 37.45 0.53
N GLU A 356 -15.86 37.06 -0.14
CA GLU A 356 -15.84 35.98 -1.13
C GLU A 356 -16.16 34.62 -0.48
N LYS A 357 -17.12 33.90 -1.06
CA LYS A 357 -17.56 32.59 -0.57
C LYS A 357 -16.79 31.47 -1.26
N GLY A 358 -15.55 31.24 -0.82
CA GLY A 358 -14.69 30.15 -1.25
C GLY A 358 -13.88 29.59 -0.08
N LEU A 359 -13.40 28.36 -0.23
CA LEU A 359 -12.46 27.75 0.73
C LEU A 359 -11.08 27.72 0.07
N PHE A 360 -10.17 28.50 0.63
CA PHE A 360 -8.88 28.84 0.03
C PHE A 360 -7.76 27.93 0.52
N PHE A 361 -6.98 27.42 -0.39
CA PHE A 361 -5.80 26.60 -0.16
C PHE A 361 -4.63 27.09 -0.99
N THR A 362 -3.41 26.71 -0.60
CA THR A 362 -2.20 27.10 -1.34
C THR A 362 -1.16 25.98 -1.31
N ASN A 363 -0.25 25.99 -2.29
CA ASN A 363 0.94 25.14 -2.28
C ASN A 363 2.06 25.65 -1.35
N ASN A 364 1.93 26.85 -0.80
CA ASN A 364 2.95 27.53 0.02
C ASN A 364 2.56 27.54 1.49
N ILE A 365 3.21 26.70 2.31
CA ILE A 365 2.93 26.57 3.75
C ILE A 365 3.20 27.88 4.52
N LYS A 366 4.18 28.68 4.12
CA LYS A 366 4.49 29.96 4.78
C LYS A 366 3.38 30.97 4.52
N PHE A 367 2.87 31.01 3.29
CA PHE A 367 1.73 31.83 2.92
C PHE A 367 0.48 31.41 3.70
N ALA A 368 0.22 30.09 3.80
CA ALA A 368 -0.88 29.60 4.64
C ALA A 368 -0.73 29.96 6.11
N ASP A 369 0.50 29.94 6.66
CA ASP A 369 0.77 30.26 8.06
C ASP A 369 0.41 31.71 8.40
N ASP A 370 0.51 32.63 7.47
CA ASP A 370 0.07 34.02 7.64
C ASP A 370 -1.43 34.15 7.94
N PHE A 371 -2.24 33.19 7.50
CA PHE A 371 -3.68 33.12 7.78
C PHE A 371 -4.05 32.30 9.01
N SER A 372 -3.06 31.80 9.76
CA SER A 372 -3.29 31.08 11.02
C SER A 372 -3.55 32.01 12.21
N TYR A 373 -3.55 33.33 12.00
CA TYR A 373 -3.82 34.35 13.02
C TYR A 373 -5.11 35.12 12.70
N GLU A 374 -5.79 35.64 13.72
CA GLU A 374 -6.83 36.63 13.50
C GLU A 374 -6.20 37.90 12.91
N ARG A 375 -6.83 38.42 11.86
CA ARG A 375 -6.39 39.63 11.17
C ARG A 375 -7.35 40.75 11.49
N ILE A 376 -6.82 41.86 11.98
CA ILE A 376 -7.57 43.10 12.17
C ILE A 376 -7.12 44.08 11.10
N GLN A 377 -8.09 44.53 10.27
CA GLN A 377 -7.84 45.58 9.32
C GLN A 377 -7.73 46.91 10.09
N THR A 378 -6.54 47.52 10.11
CA THR A 378 -6.35 48.86 10.59
C THR A 378 -6.60 49.87 9.47
N GLU A 379 -6.82 51.15 9.77
CA GLU A 379 -7.05 52.24 8.78
C GLU A 379 -5.87 52.41 7.79
N SER A 380 -4.74 51.85 8.09
CA SER A 380 -3.58 51.71 7.17
C SER A 380 -3.53 50.25 6.64
N ILE A 381 -3.08 50.09 5.42
CA ILE A 381 -3.00 48.86 4.61
C ILE A 381 -2.32 47.67 5.35
N PHE A 382 -1.91 47.80 6.60
CA PHE A 382 -1.25 46.76 7.39
C PHE A 382 -2.25 45.94 8.20
N VAL A 383 -2.23 44.61 7.98
CA VAL A 383 -3.00 43.66 8.78
C VAL A 383 -2.19 43.29 10.01
N GLU A 384 -2.66 43.72 11.21
CA GLU A 384 -2.04 43.32 12.47
C GLU A 384 -2.50 41.92 12.88
N LYS A 385 -1.54 41.03 13.19
CA LYS A 385 -1.85 39.69 13.71
C LYS A 385 -2.19 39.84 15.20
N LYS A 386 -3.44 39.44 15.59
CA LYS A 386 -3.90 39.45 16.98
C LYS A 386 -4.28 38.06 17.46
N GLY A 387 -4.10 37.81 18.75
CA GLY A 387 -4.55 36.57 19.38
C GLY A 387 -3.54 35.42 19.36
N ALA A 388 -3.97 34.27 19.83
CA ALA A 388 -3.19 33.02 19.77
C ALA A 388 -3.11 32.49 18.34
N LYS A 389 -1.97 31.92 17.98
CA LYS A 389 -1.80 31.25 16.71
C LYS A 389 -2.77 30.04 16.61
N GLY A 390 -3.56 29.99 15.55
CA GLY A 390 -4.39 28.84 15.21
C GLY A 390 -3.58 27.72 14.57
N LYS A 391 -4.01 27.20 13.43
CA LYS A 391 -3.39 26.04 12.80
C LYS A 391 -3.29 26.18 11.28
N VAL A 392 -2.24 25.61 10.71
CA VAL A 392 -2.14 25.31 9.28
C VAL A 392 -2.63 23.88 9.08
N TYR A 393 -3.60 23.71 8.22
CA TYR A 393 -4.21 22.44 7.86
C TYR A 393 -3.62 21.93 6.57
N GLU A 394 -3.32 20.64 6.53
CA GLU A 394 -2.90 19.90 5.34
C GLU A 394 -4.08 19.18 4.72
N ALA A 395 -4.25 19.32 3.41
CA ALA A 395 -5.38 18.74 2.71
C ALA A 395 -5.04 18.31 1.28
N HIS A 396 -5.81 17.35 0.77
CA HIS A 396 -5.96 17.12 -0.66
C HIS A 396 -7.32 17.64 -1.12
N LEU A 397 -7.35 18.19 -2.35
CA LEU A 397 -8.57 18.72 -2.96
C LEU A 397 -8.99 17.87 -4.15
N ASN A 398 -10.32 17.66 -4.29
CA ASN A 398 -10.94 17.12 -5.49
C ASN A 398 -11.43 18.26 -6.35
N MET A 399 -10.68 18.60 -7.38
CA MET A 399 -11.11 19.55 -8.41
C MET A 399 -11.02 18.84 -9.76
N GLU A 400 -12.16 18.62 -10.39
CA GLU A 400 -12.24 17.89 -11.67
C GLU A 400 -12.24 18.84 -12.84
N LYS A 401 -12.85 20.01 -12.67
CA LYS A 401 -12.97 21.05 -13.70
C LYS A 401 -12.85 22.46 -13.10
N PRO A 402 -11.68 22.85 -12.59
CA PRO A 402 -11.46 24.21 -12.10
C PRO A 402 -11.34 25.22 -13.26
N LEU A 403 -11.71 26.46 -13.00
CA LEU A 403 -11.29 27.60 -13.83
C LEU A 403 -9.82 27.92 -13.51
N ASP A 404 -8.93 27.57 -14.43
CA ASP A 404 -7.48 27.76 -14.25
C ASP A 404 -7.00 29.08 -14.86
N LEU A 405 -6.89 30.10 -14.03
CA LEU A 405 -6.39 31.42 -14.48
C LEU A 405 -4.92 31.42 -14.85
N THR A 406 -4.15 30.39 -14.44
CA THR A 406 -2.74 30.26 -14.79
C THR A 406 -2.55 29.71 -16.20
N ASN A 407 -3.58 29.05 -16.74
CA ASN A 407 -3.61 28.46 -18.07
C ASN A 407 -4.95 28.68 -18.78
N LEU A 408 -5.41 29.94 -18.80
CA LEU A 408 -6.71 30.36 -19.29
C LEU A 408 -6.88 30.08 -20.79
N THR A 409 -7.98 29.44 -21.15
CA THR A 409 -8.34 29.20 -22.56
C THR A 409 -9.21 30.33 -23.12
N LYS A 410 -9.37 30.36 -24.44
CA LYS A 410 -10.27 31.34 -25.08
C LYS A 410 -11.73 31.12 -24.66
N GLU A 411 -12.16 29.85 -24.52
CA GLU A 411 -13.51 29.49 -24.05
C GLU A 411 -13.74 29.98 -22.62
N ASP A 412 -12.73 29.84 -21.74
CA ASP A 412 -12.83 30.35 -20.36
C ASP A 412 -12.97 31.88 -20.35
N ALA A 413 -12.22 32.58 -21.18
CA ALA A 413 -12.31 34.03 -21.27
C ALA A 413 -13.68 34.52 -21.80
N GLU A 414 -14.26 33.82 -22.78
CA GLU A 414 -15.59 34.06 -23.29
C GLU A 414 -16.65 33.86 -22.21
N LYS A 415 -16.54 32.78 -21.41
CA LYS A 415 -17.44 32.54 -20.27
C LYS A 415 -17.29 33.58 -19.18
N ILE A 416 -16.06 33.97 -18.80
CA ILE A 416 -15.87 35.04 -17.82
C ILE A 416 -16.55 36.33 -18.31
N TYR A 417 -16.38 36.69 -19.57
CA TYR A 417 -17.07 37.86 -20.15
C TYR A 417 -18.60 37.74 -20.14
N GLU A 418 -19.11 36.57 -20.48
CA GLU A 418 -20.56 36.33 -20.52
C GLU A 418 -21.20 36.51 -19.13
N PHE A 419 -20.59 36.00 -18.08
CA PHE A 419 -21.08 36.00 -16.72
C PHE A 419 -20.69 37.24 -15.89
N SER A 420 -19.80 38.09 -16.41
CA SER A 420 -19.44 39.38 -15.77
C SER A 420 -20.60 40.37 -15.88
N GLU A 421 -20.96 41.00 -14.76
CA GLU A 421 -22.05 42.00 -14.73
C GLU A 421 -21.67 43.30 -15.43
N GLU A 422 -20.47 43.77 -15.17
CA GLU A 422 -20.01 45.11 -15.66
C GLU A 422 -19.35 45.06 -17.00
N LYS A 423 -18.93 43.87 -17.49
CA LYS A 423 -18.25 43.66 -18.78
C LYS A 423 -17.07 44.63 -19.06
N LEU A 424 -16.29 44.87 -17.99
CA LEU A 424 -15.20 45.84 -18.02
C LEU A 424 -14.06 45.49 -19.02
N PHE A 425 -13.93 44.19 -19.30
CA PHE A 425 -12.84 43.68 -20.20
C PHE A 425 -13.43 42.79 -21.29
N THR A 426 -12.92 42.95 -22.54
CA THR A 426 -13.26 42.01 -23.62
C THR A 426 -12.59 40.63 -23.38
N PRO A 427 -13.03 39.55 -24.06
CA PRO A 427 -12.38 38.24 -23.94
C PRO A 427 -10.87 38.28 -24.21
N GLU A 428 -10.42 39.10 -25.19
CA GLU A 428 -8.99 39.28 -25.51
C GLU A 428 -8.24 39.97 -24.36
N GLN A 429 -8.86 40.95 -23.68
CA GLN A 429 -8.30 41.63 -22.53
C GLN A 429 -8.24 40.70 -21.32
N ILE A 430 -9.27 39.86 -21.10
CA ILE A 430 -9.31 38.83 -20.08
C ILE A 430 -8.13 37.84 -20.29
N MET A 431 -7.91 37.37 -21.51
CA MET A 431 -6.76 36.53 -21.86
C MET A 431 -5.42 37.19 -21.56
N GLN A 432 -5.30 38.50 -21.79
CA GLN A 432 -4.07 39.24 -21.49
C GLN A 432 -3.87 39.42 -19.99
N LEU A 433 -4.94 39.69 -19.22
CA LEU A 433 -4.92 39.79 -17.77
C LEU A 433 -4.55 38.45 -17.12
N GLY A 434 -5.07 37.33 -17.61
CA GLY A 434 -4.71 36.00 -17.16
C GLY A 434 -3.22 35.72 -17.25
N LYS A 435 -2.56 36.24 -18.32
CA LYS A 435 -1.10 36.09 -18.47
C LYS A 435 -0.28 37.05 -17.61
N LYS A 436 -0.81 38.25 -17.31
CA LYS A 436 -0.05 39.32 -16.65
C LYS A 436 -0.30 39.38 -15.14
N ASN A 437 -1.54 39.20 -14.74
CA ASN A 437 -1.94 39.35 -13.31
C ASN A 437 -3.24 38.60 -13.01
N ASN A 438 -3.07 37.35 -12.54
CA ASN A 438 -4.21 36.52 -12.13
C ASN A 438 -5.03 37.11 -10.98
N GLN A 439 -4.40 37.90 -10.11
CA GLN A 439 -5.10 38.47 -8.94
C GLN A 439 -6.10 39.53 -9.34
N ILE A 440 -5.77 40.40 -10.30
CA ILE A 440 -6.73 41.34 -10.85
C ILE A 440 -7.89 40.63 -11.53
N LEU A 441 -7.57 39.60 -12.36
CA LEU A 441 -8.62 38.85 -13.04
C LEU A 441 -9.52 38.09 -12.04
N LYS A 442 -8.97 37.60 -10.93
CA LYS A 442 -9.70 36.91 -9.90
C LYS A 442 -10.75 37.82 -9.25
N THR A 443 -10.48 39.12 -9.05
CA THR A 443 -11.43 40.07 -8.46
C THR A 443 -12.63 40.35 -9.35
N GLU A 444 -12.51 40.10 -10.67
CA GLU A 444 -13.61 40.23 -11.64
C GLU A 444 -14.55 39.00 -11.70
N ILE A 445 -14.20 37.93 -10.94
CA ILE A 445 -14.93 36.66 -10.99
C ILE A 445 -15.76 36.51 -9.72
N GLU A 446 -17.07 36.49 -9.86
CA GLU A 446 -17.97 36.13 -8.75
C GLU A 446 -17.95 34.62 -8.52
N PHE A 447 -17.42 34.17 -7.38
CA PHE A 447 -17.31 32.73 -7.06
C PHE A 447 -18.67 32.02 -6.97
N SER A 448 -19.74 32.76 -6.68
CA SER A 448 -21.13 32.27 -6.72
C SER A 448 -21.53 31.77 -8.11
N LYS A 449 -21.02 32.38 -9.16
CA LYS A 449 -21.34 32.07 -10.56
C LYS A 449 -20.44 30.95 -11.16
N LEU A 450 -19.34 30.57 -10.51
CA LEU A 450 -18.42 29.56 -11.05
C LEU A 450 -19.13 28.23 -11.36
N LYS A 451 -20.08 27.79 -10.51
CA LYS A 451 -20.86 26.58 -10.77
C LYS A 451 -21.78 26.71 -11.98
N GLU A 452 -22.38 27.87 -12.20
CA GLU A 452 -23.23 28.14 -13.35
C GLU A 452 -22.39 28.18 -14.64
N MET A 453 -21.14 28.67 -14.57
CA MET A 453 -20.18 28.64 -15.65
C MET A 453 -19.65 27.21 -15.94
N GLY A 454 -19.98 26.22 -15.08
CA GLY A 454 -19.61 24.82 -15.20
C GLY A 454 -18.26 24.47 -14.60
N TYR A 455 -17.75 25.26 -13.63
CA TYR A 455 -16.52 25.00 -12.91
C TYR A 455 -16.79 24.59 -11.45
N ASP A 456 -15.92 23.75 -10.91
CA ASP A 456 -16.00 23.26 -9.53
C ASP A 456 -15.02 23.96 -8.57
N GLY A 457 -14.28 24.94 -9.06
CA GLY A 457 -13.36 25.74 -8.31
C GLY A 457 -12.53 26.66 -9.19
N LEU A 458 -11.50 27.29 -8.59
CA LEU A 458 -10.64 28.25 -9.27
C LEU A 458 -9.18 28.03 -8.86
N ILE A 459 -8.26 28.19 -9.82
CA ILE A 459 -6.80 28.18 -9.63
C ILE A 459 -6.26 29.55 -10.05
N ALA A 460 -5.52 30.21 -9.17
CA ALA A 460 -4.93 31.52 -9.46
C ALA A 460 -3.49 31.60 -8.93
N LYS A 461 -2.63 32.25 -9.67
CA LYS A 461 -1.26 32.55 -9.26
C LYS A 461 -1.26 33.81 -8.40
N ILE A 462 -0.62 33.75 -7.22
CA ILE A 462 -0.41 34.90 -6.34
C ILE A 462 0.93 35.56 -6.71
N ASP A 463 1.99 34.78 -6.76
CA ASP A 463 3.35 35.16 -7.17
C ASP A 463 4.02 33.99 -7.91
N ASP A 464 5.33 34.08 -8.20
CA ASP A 464 6.03 33.06 -8.98
C ASP A 464 6.12 31.69 -8.31
N GLU A 465 5.99 31.60 -6.97
CA GLU A 465 6.11 30.40 -6.18
C GLU A 465 4.78 29.96 -5.56
N THR A 466 3.81 30.88 -5.48
CA THR A 466 2.57 30.69 -4.70
C THR A 466 1.36 30.63 -5.62
N ILE A 467 0.67 29.48 -5.57
CA ILE A 467 -0.60 29.23 -6.27
C ILE A 467 -1.70 29.10 -5.22
N GLU A 468 -2.82 29.70 -5.50
CA GLU A 468 -4.04 29.61 -4.69
C GLU A 468 -5.05 28.70 -5.39
N TYR A 469 -5.71 27.87 -4.62
CA TYR A 469 -6.75 26.93 -5.03
C TYR A 469 -8.01 27.22 -4.23
N VAL A 470 -9.10 27.49 -4.91
CA VAL A 470 -10.38 27.83 -4.28
C VAL A 470 -11.40 26.75 -4.61
N VAL A 471 -11.92 26.07 -3.60
CA VAL A 471 -13.02 25.10 -3.75
C VAL A 471 -14.35 25.66 -3.25
N LEU A 472 -15.43 25.17 -3.83
CA LEU A 472 -16.79 25.69 -3.64
C LEU A 472 -17.67 24.79 -2.76
N ASP A 473 -17.13 23.63 -2.34
CA ASP A 473 -17.84 22.67 -1.48
C ASP A 473 -16.85 21.99 -0.53
N GLY A 474 -17.20 21.91 0.75
CA GLY A 474 -16.38 21.20 1.75
C GLY A 474 -16.15 19.73 1.47
N LYS A 475 -17.02 19.10 0.66
CA LYS A 475 -16.86 17.69 0.21
C LYS A 475 -15.66 17.48 -0.71
N GLN A 476 -15.20 18.55 -1.36
CA GLN A 476 -14.00 18.53 -2.21
C GLN A 476 -12.69 18.45 -1.38
N ILE A 477 -12.78 18.50 -0.05
CA ILE A 477 -11.61 18.62 0.84
C ILE A 477 -11.46 17.36 1.68
N LYS A 478 -10.25 16.80 1.69
CA LYS A 478 -9.84 15.75 2.64
C LYS A 478 -8.68 16.23 3.48
N LEU A 479 -8.94 16.45 4.77
CA LEU A 479 -7.92 16.79 5.76
C LEU A 479 -7.04 15.59 6.08
N LEU A 480 -5.74 15.85 6.21
CA LEU A 480 -4.74 14.82 6.54
C LEU A 480 -4.38 14.80 8.02
N ASN A 481 -4.50 15.94 8.71
CA ASN A 481 -4.11 16.14 10.13
C ASN A 481 -5.23 16.73 10.99
#